data_bcdaf65f5ba97dc5e460e09ddc9a7282
#
_entry.id   bcdaf65f5ba97dc5e460e09ddc9a7282
#
_cell.length_a   1.000
_cell.length_b   1.000
_cell.length_c   1.000
_cell.angle_alpha   90.00
_cell.angle_beta   90.00
_cell.angle_gamma   90.00
#
_symmetry.space_group_name_H-M   'P 1'
#
loop_
_entity.id
_entity.type
_entity.pdbx_description
1 polymer ?
#
loop_
_entity_poly.entity_id
_entity_poly.type
_entity_poly.pdbx_seq_one_letter_code
_entity_poly.pdbx_strand_id
1 'polypeptide(L)'
;MARIIGFTEQQNLSPVYRADGYIAAGGTPQLILPRAPPRSSIVIQNTSTTDTLVLEFGSARATATLSGGKVSSITVTNGGFGFTYAPSVHFLGGGNPLNVRDLGLGYPNQNGPSNYATTHCVLTGGVVTYIVIDNPGSGYAVAPYILIMNDPNDNYGCATPSSTSGYRLAPGAVFRESYNVVTTDTISVFGATTGDSWFFQYTT
;
A
#
# COMPACT_ATOMS: atom_id res chain seq x y z
N MET A 1 26.85 54.50 -5.69
CA MET A 1 26.10 53.62 -6.62
C MET A 1 25.98 52.24 -5.98
N ALA A 2 24.84 51.88 -5.46
CA ALA A 2 24.60 50.58 -4.89
C ALA A 2 24.15 49.62 -6.02
N ARG A 3 24.90 48.54 -6.24
CA ARG A 3 24.61 47.52 -7.23
C ARG A 3 23.63 46.52 -6.61
N ILE A 4 22.37 46.58 -7.00
CA ILE A 4 21.37 45.56 -6.64
C ILE A 4 21.71 44.32 -7.45
N ILE A 5 22.19 43.27 -6.77
CA ILE A 5 22.31 41.94 -7.34
C ILE A 5 20.91 41.31 -7.27
N GLY A 6 20.22 41.32 -8.40
CA GLY A 6 18.94 40.59 -8.51
C GLY A 6 19.21 39.11 -8.49
N PHE A 7 18.87 38.45 -7.39
CA PHE A 7 18.68 37.00 -7.37
C PHE A 7 17.35 36.70 -8.05
N THR A 8 17.39 36.26 -9.28
CA THR A 8 16.27 35.51 -9.86
C THR A 8 16.35 34.09 -9.29
N GLU A 9 15.79 33.87 -8.12
CA GLU A 9 15.42 32.53 -7.72
C GLU A 9 14.33 32.07 -8.71
N GLN A 10 14.68 31.22 -9.66
CA GLN A 10 13.71 30.33 -10.29
C GLN A 10 13.25 29.39 -9.18
N GLN A 11 12.17 29.74 -8.50
CA GLN A 11 11.45 28.80 -7.67
C GLN A 11 10.87 27.76 -8.64
N ASN A 12 11.51 26.61 -8.69
CA ASN A 12 10.92 25.39 -9.24
C ASN A 12 9.80 24.98 -8.29
N LEU A 13 8.63 25.64 -8.44
CA LEU A 13 7.45 25.31 -7.68
C LEU A 13 6.96 23.94 -8.19
N SER A 14 7.19 22.91 -7.41
CA SER A 14 6.59 21.61 -7.68
C SER A 14 5.06 21.78 -7.81
N PRO A 15 4.43 21.19 -8.82
CA PRO A 15 3.01 21.32 -9.00
C PRO A 15 2.27 20.78 -7.78
N VAL A 16 1.27 21.55 -7.31
CA VAL A 16 0.42 21.19 -6.18
C VAL A 16 -0.91 20.70 -6.71
N TYR A 17 -1.25 19.45 -6.40
CA TYR A 17 -2.52 18.83 -6.75
C TYR A 17 -3.44 18.84 -5.53
N ARG A 18 -4.71 19.24 -5.73
CA ARG A 18 -5.72 19.34 -4.67
C ARG A 18 -7.06 18.82 -5.15
N ALA A 19 -7.79 18.15 -4.29
CA ALA A 19 -9.20 17.86 -4.50
C ALA A 19 -9.94 17.70 -3.17
N ASP A 20 -11.24 17.98 -3.21
CA ASP A 20 -12.20 17.65 -2.17
C ASP A 20 -13.04 16.46 -2.63
N GLY A 21 -13.52 15.69 -1.69
CA GLY A 21 -14.41 14.58 -1.96
C GLY A 21 -15.30 14.26 -0.77
N TYR A 22 -16.18 13.30 -0.98
CA TYR A 22 -17.08 12.80 0.05
C TYR A 22 -17.26 11.29 -0.09
N ILE A 23 -17.70 10.65 0.97
CA ILE A 23 -18.08 9.24 0.97
C ILE A 23 -19.36 9.08 0.15
N ALA A 24 -19.23 8.51 -1.03
CA ALA A 24 -20.34 8.34 -1.98
C ALA A 24 -21.40 7.35 -1.47
N ALA A 25 -20.96 6.31 -0.75
CA ALA A 25 -21.83 5.33 -0.11
C ALA A 25 -21.22 4.91 1.23
N GLY A 26 -21.89 5.25 2.32
CA GLY A 26 -21.46 4.87 3.66
C GLY A 26 -21.28 3.36 3.80
N GLY A 27 -20.22 2.95 4.48
CA GLY A 27 -19.86 1.55 4.64
C GLY A 27 -19.14 0.93 3.44
N THR A 28 -18.93 1.69 2.35
CA THR A 28 -18.23 1.20 1.15
C THR A 28 -16.90 1.90 0.98
N PRO A 29 -15.78 1.17 0.87
CA PRO A 29 -14.47 1.74 0.58
C PRO A 29 -14.43 2.41 -0.80
N GLN A 30 -13.67 3.49 -0.90
CA GLN A 30 -13.43 4.17 -2.18
C GLN A 30 -11.98 4.61 -2.31
N LEU A 31 -11.48 4.62 -3.55
CA LEU A 31 -10.16 5.14 -3.89
C LEU A 31 -10.19 6.67 -3.82
N ILE A 32 -9.19 7.27 -3.17
CA ILE A 32 -8.99 8.74 -3.18
C ILE A 32 -7.74 9.16 -3.93
N LEU A 33 -6.67 8.36 -3.89
CA LEU A 33 -5.46 8.61 -4.66
C LEU A 33 -5.00 7.35 -5.38
N PRO A 34 -4.98 7.34 -6.73
CA PRO A 34 -4.37 6.26 -7.49
C PRO A 34 -2.86 6.23 -7.24
N ARG A 35 -2.22 5.13 -7.65
CA ARG A 35 -0.77 5.07 -7.71
C ARG A 35 -0.26 6.21 -8.59
N ALA A 36 0.70 6.96 -8.09
CA ALA A 36 1.19 8.16 -8.75
C ALA A 36 2.72 8.16 -8.86
N PRO A 37 3.29 9.04 -9.71
CA PRO A 37 4.70 9.36 -9.69
C PRO A 37 5.18 9.69 -8.28
N PRO A 38 6.51 9.70 -8.03
CA PRO A 38 7.03 10.08 -6.73
C PRO A 38 6.41 11.38 -6.22
N ARG A 39 5.87 11.32 -5.01
CA ARG A 39 5.31 12.48 -4.31
C ARG A 39 6.35 13.01 -3.34
N SER A 40 6.47 14.33 -3.20
CA SER A 40 7.35 14.97 -2.22
C SER A 40 6.61 15.34 -0.92
N SER A 41 5.30 15.46 -0.98
CA SER A 41 4.44 15.62 0.20
C SER A 41 3.02 15.12 -0.06
N ILE A 42 2.33 14.75 1.00
CA ILE A 42 0.90 14.43 0.97
C ILE A 42 0.23 14.95 2.24
N VAL A 43 -0.96 15.49 2.09
CA VAL A 43 -1.84 15.90 3.18
C VAL A 43 -3.22 15.36 2.86
N ILE A 44 -3.83 14.66 3.82
CA ILE A 44 -5.22 14.22 3.75
C ILE A 44 -5.91 14.67 5.02
N GLN A 45 -7.01 15.37 4.90
CA GLN A 45 -7.79 15.87 6.02
C GLN A 45 -9.19 15.26 6.00
N ASN A 46 -9.64 14.80 7.15
CA ASN A 46 -11.04 14.54 7.40
C ASN A 46 -11.74 15.88 7.64
N THR A 47 -12.58 16.28 6.71
CA THR A 47 -13.37 17.53 6.82
C THR A 47 -14.79 17.30 7.34
N SER A 48 -15.17 16.03 7.59
CA SER A 48 -16.39 15.71 8.35
C SER A 48 -16.31 16.30 9.74
N THR A 49 -17.45 16.73 10.27
CA THR A 49 -17.56 17.30 11.64
C THR A 49 -17.98 16.27 12.67
N THR A 50 -18.42 15.09 12.25
CA THR A 50 -19.04 14.08 13.12
C THR A 50 -18.34 12.75 13.09
N ASP A 51 -17.88 12.29 11.91
CA ASP A 51 -17.50 10.91 11.70
C ASP A 51 -16.00 10.71 11.45
N THR A 52 -15.50 9.59 11.91
CA THR A 52 -14.13 9.15 11.67
C THR A 52 -14.02 8.55 10.28
N LEU A 53 -13.07 9.02 9.50
CA LEU A 53 -12.63 8.37 8.27
C LEU A 53 -11.48 7.39 8.55
N VAL A 54 -11.37 6.35 7.75
CA VAL A 54 -10.28 5.36 7.83
C VAL A 54 -9.56 5.30 6.50
N LEU A 55 -8.23 5.49 6.53
CA LEU A 55 -7.37 5.38 5.36
C LEU A 55 -6.67 4.03 5.33
N GLU A 56 -6.50 3.46 4.14
CA GLU A 56 -5.60 2.34 3.88
C GLU A 56 -4.68 2.66 2.72
N PHE A 57 -3.48 2.08 2.77
CA PHE A 57 -2.39 2.35 1.84
C PHE A 57 -1.92 1.05 1.19
N GLY A 58 -1.56 1.13 -0.09
CA GLY A 58 -0.96 0.04 -0.83
C GLY A 58 -1.94 -1.00 -1.35
N SER A 59 -1.45 -2.20 -1.55
CA SER A 59 -2.12 -3.31 -2.22
C SER A 59 -2.81 -4.28 -1.25
N ALA A 60 -3.35 -5.38 -1.80
CA ALA A 60 -3.85 -6.50 -1.02
C ALA A 60 -2.78 -7.07 -0.05
N ARG A 61 -3.22 -7.81 0.97
CA ARG A 61 -2.34 -8.41 1.98
C ARG A 61 -2.67 -9.87 2.20
N ALA A 62 -1.65 -10.67 2.47
CA ALA A 62 -1.79 -12.08 2.77
C ALA A 62 -0.71 -12.56 3.74
N THR A 63 -0.95 -13.73 4.34
CA THR A 63 0.01 -14.42 5.20
C THR A 63 0.22 -15.84 4.70
N ALA A 64 1.44 -16.37 4.88
CA ALA A 64 1.77 -17.75 4.54
C ALA A 64 1.85 -18.63 5.78
N THR A 65 1.51 -19.91 5.64
CA THR A 65 1.81 -20.96 6.61
C THR A 65 2.74 -22.00 6.00
N LEU A 66 3.55 -22.64 6.85
CA LEU A 66 4.50 -23.67 6.43
C LEU A 66 4.11 -25.04 6.94
N SER A 67 4.46 -26.05 6.15
CA SER A 67 4.51 -27.45 6.58
C SER A 67 5.72 -28.15 5.94
N GLY A 68 6.55 -28.77 6.76
CA GLY A 68 7.76 -29.49 6.27
C GLY A 68 8.71 -28.61 5.45
N GLY A 69 8.88 -27.35 5.82
CA GLY A 69 9.78 -26.41 5.13
C GLY A 69 9.28 -25.95 3.75
N LYS A 70 7.98 -26.06 3.49
CA LYS A 70 7.28 -25.63 2.27
C LYS A 70 6.12 -24.72 2.61
N VAL A 71 5.76 -23.81 1.72
CA VAL A 71 4.52 -23.02 1.85
C VAL A 71 3.32 -23.94 1.65
N SER A 72 2.55 -24.16 2.70
CA SER A 72 1.42 -25.09 2.68
C SER A 72 0.09 -24.40 2.39
N SER A 73 -0.06 -23.16 2.81
CA SER A 73 -1.24 -22.35 2.47
C SER A 73 -0.91 -20.86 2.51
N ILE A 74 -1.73 -20.07 1.81
CA ILE A 74 -1.69 -18.61 1.83
C ILE A 74 -3.10 -18.13 2.15
N THR A 75 -3.21 -17.30 3.17
CA THR A 75 -4.48 -16.70 3.59
C THR A 75 -4.48 -15.23 3.20
N VAL A 76 -5.42 -14.83 2.35
CA VAL A 76 -5.65 -13.41 2.03
C VAL A 76 -6.28 -12.75 3.26
N THR A 77 -5.59 -11.79 3.85
CA THR A 77 -6.05 -11.03 5.03
C THR A 77 -6.74 -9.73 4.66
N ASN A 78 -6.41 -9.17 3.50
CA ASN A 78 -7.08 -8.03 2.89
C ASN A 78 -7.02 -8.21 1.37
N GLY A 79 -8.16 -8.50 0.75
CA GLY A 79 -8.24 -8.76 -0.69
C GLY A 79 -8.12 -7.51 -1.54
N GLY A 80 -8.21 -6.32 -0.93
CA GLY A 80 -8.23 -5.05 -1.65
C GLY A 80 -9.47 -4.90 -2.53
N PHE A 81 -9.44 -3.91 -3.40
CA PHE A 81 -10.47 -3.67 -4.41
C PHE A 81 -9.90 -2.84 -5.57
N GLY A 82 -10.64 -2.76 -6.68
CA GLY A 82 -10.29 -1.92 -7.82
C GLY A 82 -9.19 -2.50 -8.72
N PHE A 83 -8.74 -3.74 -8.49
CA PHE A 83 -7.74 -4.38 -9.35
C PHE A 83 -8.31 -4.66 -10.74
N THR A 84 -7.60 -4.21 -11.76
CA THR A 84 -7.86 -4.54 -13.18
C THR A 84 -6.95 -5.64 -13.68
N TYR A 85 -5.75 -5.76 -13.09
CA TYR A 85 -4.77 -6.80 -13.36
C TYR A 85 -4.44 -7.55 -12.06
N ALA A 86 -4.19 -8.85 -12.17
CA ALA A 86 -3.78 -9.66 -11.02
C ALA A 86 -2.42 -9.16 -10.50
N PRO A 87 -2.32 -8.76 -9.22
CA PRO A 87 -1.06 -8.32 -8.65
C PRO A 87 -0.07 -9.50 -8.54
N SER A 88 1.21 -9.18 -8.58
CA SER A 88 2.28 -10.14 -8.35
C SER A 88 2.48 -10.41 -6.87
N VAL A 89 2.88 -11.64 -6.54
CA VAL A 89 3.16 -12.08 -5.16
C VAL A 89 4.65 -12.39 -5.01
N HIS A 90 5.27 -11.79 -4.04
CA HIS A 90 6.68 -11.97 -3.72
C HIS A 90 6.84 -12.50 -2.30
N PHE A 91 7.75 -13.46 -2.14
CA PHE A 91 8.11 -14.03 -0.84
C PHE A 91 9.39 -13.39 -0.35
N LEU A 92 9.37 -12.78 0.82
CA LEU A 92 10.51 -12.12 1.44
C LEU A 92 10.93 -12.87 2.71
N GLY A 93 12.22 -13.18 2.83
CA GLY A 93 12.74 -13.93 3.97
C GLY A 93 12.35 -15.41 3.91
N GLY A 94 12.06 -15.99 5.06
CA GLY A 94 11.72 -17.43 5.19
C GLY A 94 12.91 -18.33 5.44
N GLY A 95 14.15 -17.79 5.53
CA GLY A 95 15.36 -18.49 5.85
C GLY A 95 15.50 -18.85 7.34
N ASN A 96 16.66 -19.39 7.72
CA ASN A 96 16.94 -19.76 9.10
C ASN A 96 17.07 -18.50 10.00
N PRO A 97 16.24 -18.34 11.05
CA PRO A 97 16.24 -17.17 11.91
C PRO A 97 17.54 -16.98 12.71
N LEU A 98 18.40 -17.97 12.76
CA LEU A 98 19.70 -17.91 13.46
C LEU A 98 20.82 -17.27 12.61
N ASN A 99 20.57 -16.97 11.35
CA ASN A 99 21.53 -16.31 10.48
C ASN A 99 21.25 -14.83 10.36
N VAL A 100 21.97 -14.03 11.14
CA VAL A 100 21.92 -12.55 11.19
C VAL A 100 22.21 -11.87 9.83
N ARG A 101 22.54 -12.63 8.79
CA ARG A 101 22.81 -12.13 7.42
C ARG A 101 21.56 -11.95 6.58
N ASP A 102 20.41 -12.37 7.07
CA ASP A 102 19.10 -12.29 6.40
C ASP A 102 18.38 -10.94 6.62
N LEU A 103 19.11 -9.90 6.94
CA LEU A 103 18.60 -8.55 7.21
C LEU A 103 18.23 -7.78 5.93
N GLY A 104 17.90 -8.45 4.84
CA GLY A 104 17.38 -7.78 3.62
C GLY A 104 18.39 -6.91 2.87
N LEU A 105 19.68 -7.08 3.09
CA LEU A 105 20.74 -6.25 2.50
C LEU A 105 21.25 -6.75 1.15
N GLY A 106 20.42 -7.50 0.38
CA GLY A 106 20.72 -7.81 -1.02
C GLY A 106 21.89 -8.78 -1.25
N TYR A 107 22.37 -9.49 -0.23
CA TYR A 107 23.33 -10.56 -0.42
C TYR A 107 22.59 -11.87 -0.76
N PRO A 108 23.05 -12.63 -1.76
CA PRO A 108 22.47 -13.92 -2.07
C PRO A 108 22.52 -14.79 -0.82
N ASN A 109 21.37 -15.11 -0.29
CA ASN A 109 21.18 -15.86 0.93
C ASN A 109 21.74 -17.27 0.79
N GLN A 110 22.85 -17.57 1.42
CA GLN A 110 23.35 -18.94 1.45
C GLN A 110 22.48 -19.86 2.35
N ASN A 111 21.48 -19.30 3.06
CA ASN A 111 20.60 -20.01 3.98
C ASN A 111 19.12 -19.63 3.81
N GLY A 112 18.77 -19.00 2.71
CA GLY A 112 17.37 -18.83 2.29
C GLY A 112 16.75 -20.16 1.87
N PRO A 113 15.46 -20.19 1.51
CA PRO A 113 14.83 -21.38 0.97
C PRO A 113 15.60 -21.84 -0.28
N SER A 114 15.81 -23.14 -0.39
CA SER A 114 16.51 -23.72 -1.54
C SER A 114 15.78 -23.42 -2.86
N ASN A 115 14.46 -23.27 -2.78
CA ASN A 115 13.58 -22.81 -3.85
C ASN A 115 12.49 -21.91 -3.26
N TYR A 116 12.33 -20.71 -3.81
CA TYR A 116 11.19 -19.87 -3.48
C TYR A 116 9.88 -20.46 -4.01
N ALA A 117 8.82 -20.29 -3.26
CA ALA A 117 7.49 -20.61 -3.73
C ALA A 117 7.11 -19.69 -4.91
N THR A 118 6.31 -20.23 -5.82
CA THR A 118 5.70 -19.44 -6.91
C THR A 118 4.19 -19.52 -6.79
N THR A 119 3.52 -18.42 -7.08
CA THR A 119 2.09 -18.26 -6.86
C THR A 119 1.52 -17.26 -7.86
N HIS A 120 0.21 -17.30 -8.02
CA HIS A 120 -0.54 -16.23 -8.70
C HIS A 120 -1.81 -15.86 -7.95
N CYS A 121 -2.22 -14.61 -8.08
CA CYS A 121 -3.46 -14.09 -7.53
C CYS A 121 -4.64 -14.43 -8.43
N VAL A 122 -5.78 -14.77 -7.82
CA VAL A 122 -7.07 -14.90 -8.50
C VAL A 122 -7.94 -13.72 -8.12
N LEU A 123 -8.42 -12.99 -9.14
CA LEU A 123 -9.31 -11.86 -8.99
C LEU A 123 -10.75 -12.25 -9.24
N THR A 124 -11.66 -11.74 -8.41
CA THR A 124 -13.10 -11.78 -8.65
C THR A 124 -13.67 -10.38 -8.38
N GLY A 125 -14.23 -9.74 -9.42
CA GLY A 125 -14.80 -8.41 -9.31
C GLY A 125 -13.80 -7.34 -8.84
N GLY A 126 -12.53 -7.46 -9.23
CA GLY A 126 -11.48 -6.51 -8.81
C GLY A 126 -10.97 -6.70 -7.39
N VAL A 127 -11.19 -7.86 -6.78
CA VAL A 127 -10.73 -8.24 -5.43
C VAL A 127 -9.84 -9.47 -5.54
N VAL A 128 -8.72 -9.50 -4.82
CA VAL A 128 -7.90 -10.72 -4.66
C VAL A 128 -8.65 -11.66 -3.71
N THR A 129 -9.25 -12.71 -4.27
CA THR A 129 -10.07 -13.66 -3.49
C THR A 129 -9.25 -14.78 -2.89
N TYR A 130 -8.24 -15.24 -3.60
CA TYR A 130 -7.27 -16.23 -3.12
C TYR A 130 -5.97 -16.18 -3.92
N ILE A 131 -4.95 -16.83 -3.39
CA ILE A 131 -3.63 -16.95 -4.02
C ILE A 131 -3.36 -18.45 -4.20
N VAL A 132 -3.18 -18.85 -5.45
CA VAL A 132 -2.85 -20.24 -5.81
C VAL A 132 -1.35 -20.46 -5.63
N ILE A 133 -0.98 -21.57 -5.00
CA ILE A 133 0.41 -22.01 -4.89
C ILE A 133 0.72 -22.89 -6.10
N ASP A 134 1.50 -22.39 -7.04
CA ASP A 134 1.95 -23.12 -8.23
C ASP A 134 3.09 -24.07 -7.87
N ASN A 135 4.03 -23.57 -7.05
CA ASN A 135 5.10 -24.36 -6.47
C ASN A 135 5.28 -23.95 -4.99
N PRO A 136 5.22 -24.88 -4.05
CA PRO A 136 5.31 -24.57 -2.62
C PRO A 136 6.72 -24.16 -2.16
N GLY A 137 7.74 -24.27 -3.03
CA GLY A 137 9.12 -24.06 -2.66
C GLY A 137 9.66 -25.11 -1.68
N SER A 138 10.84 -24.88 -1.14
CA SER A 138 11.45 -25.76 -0.14
C SER A 138 12.55 -25.06 0.64
N GLY A 139 12.85 -25.56 1.85
CA GLY A 139 13.93 -25.05 2.68
C GLY A 139 13.54 -23.82 3.53
N TYR A 140 12.26 -23.54 3.66
CA TYR A 140 11.77 -22.50 4.58
C TYR A 140 11.91 -22.95 6.03
N ALA A 141 12.55 -22.12 6.85
CA ALA A 141 12.66 -22.35 8.29
C ALA A 141 11.58 -21.59 9.09
N VAL A 142 11.16 -20.45 8.56
CA VAL A 142 10.07 -19.61 9.12
C VAL A 142 9.14 -19.17 7.99
N ALA A 143 7.90 -18.83 8.33
CA ALA A 143 6.95 -18.32 7.33
C ALA A 143 7.49 -17.04 6.67
N PRO A 144 7.58 -16.99 5.34
CA PRO A 144 8.01 -15.79 4.64
C PRO A 144 6.96 -14.68 4.77
N TYR A 145 7.43 -13.43 4.70
CA TYR A 145 6.54 -12.30 4.50
C TYR A 145 6.01 -12.32 3.05
N ILE A 146 4.72 -12.10 2.88
CA ILE A 146 4.07 -11.97 1.57
C ILE A 146 3.99 -10.49 1.21
N LEU A 147 4.67 -10.11 0.12
CA LEU A 147 4.54 -8.80 -0.49
C LEU A 147 3.69 -8.94 -1.77
N ILE A 148 2.55 -8.28 -1.80
CA ILE A 148 1.68 -8.20 -2.97
C ILE A 148 1.89 -6.84 -3.62
N MET A 149 2.30 -6.85 -4.88
CA MET A 149 2.59 -5.64 -5.65
C MET A 149 1.63 -5.54 -6.83
N ASN A 150 1.03 -4.36 -6.99
CA ASN A 150 0.18 -4.09 -8.16
C ASN A 150 0.97 -4.30 -9.45
N ASP A 151 0.28 -4.78 -10.48
CA ASP A 151 0.83 -4.77 -11.85
C ASP A 151 1.24 -3.33 -12.20
N PRO A 152 2.37 -3.11 -12.91
CA PRO A 152 2.79 -1.77 -13.32
C PRO A 152 1.74 -0.98 -14.12
N ASN A 153 0.82 -1.68 -14.78
CA ASN A 153 -0.28 -1.07 -15.54
C ASN A 153 -1.55 -0.87 -14.72
N ASP A 154 -1.56 -1.32 -13.44
CA ASP A 154 -2.69 -1.17 -12.54
C ASP A 154 -2.43 -0.03 -11.54
N ASN A 155 -3.09 1.09 -11.76
CA ASN A 155 -2.99 2.28 -10.91
C ASN A 155 -4.09 2.37 -9.85
N TYR A 156 -5.04 1.43 -9.83
CA TYR A 156 -6.28 1.54 -9.06
C TYR A 156 -6.42 0.49 -7.96
N GLY A 157 -5.76 -0.66 -8.09
CA GLY A 157 -5.79 -1.70 -7.07
C GLY A 157 -5.27 -1.18 -5.73
N CYS A 158 -6.08 -1.26 -4.66
CA CYS A 158 -5.75 -0.76 -3.34
C CYS A 158 -6.28 -1.66 -2.23
N ALA A 159 -5.67 -1.54 -1.03
CA ALA A 159 -6.14 -2.21 0.16
C ALA A 159 -7.52 -1.71 0.57
N THR A 160 -8.32 -2.58 1.18
CA THR A 160 -9.68 -2.26 1.64
C THR A 160 -9.64 -1.73 3.07
N PRO A 161 -9.92 -0.44 3.32
CA PRO A 161 -10.14 0.07 4.66
C PRO A 161 -11.47 -0.42 5.23
N SER A 162 -11.55 -0.49 6.54
CA SER A 162 -12.78 -0.85 7.24
C SER A 162 -12.88 -0.12 8.58
N SER A 163 -14.02 -0.24 9.25
CA SER A 163 -14.20 0.31 10.60
C SER A 163 -13.21 -0.24 11.64
N THR A 164 -12.54 -1.37 11.37
CA THR A 164 -11.62 -2.05 12.28
C THR A 164 -10.17 -2.09 11.78
N SER A 165 -9.91 -1.74 10.52
CA SER A 165 -8.59 -1.81 9.88
C SER A 165 -8.28 -0.52 9.14
N GLY A 166 -7.07 0.00 9.31
CA GLY A 166 -6.56 1.19 8.66
C GLY A 166 -6.20 2.33 9.61
N TYR A 167 -5.70 3.42 9.03
CA TYR A 167 -5.32 4.63 9.76
C TYR A 167 -6.56 5.51 10.01
N ARG A 168 -6.89 5.74 11.28
CA ARG A 168 -8.09 6.49 11.67
C ARG A 168 -7.84 7.98 11.70
N LEU A 169 -8.68 8.73 10.98
CA LEU A 169 -8.76 10.18 11.02
C LEU A 169 -10.03 10.62 11.75
N ALA A 170 -9.91 11.10 12.96
CA ALA A 170 -11.02 11.73 13.68
C ALA A 170 -11.53 12.98 12.91
N PRO A 171 -12.73 13.48 13.19
CA PRO A 171 -13.23 14.73 12.61
C PRO A 171 -12.20 15.87 12.72
N GLY A 172 -11.93 16.54 11.62
CA GLY A 172 -10.93 17.61 11.52
C GLY A 172 -9.46 17.17 11.54
N ALA A 173 -9.18 15.90 11.81
CA ALA A 173 -7.79 15.39 11.86
C ALA A 173 -7.13 15.38 10.47
N VAL A 174 -5.80 15.48 10.49
CA VAL A 174 -4.96 15.56 9.28
C VAL A 174 -3.90 14.49 9.31
N PHE A 175 -3.83 13.71 8.25
CA PHE A 175 -2.69 12.85 7.91
C PHE A 175 -1.69 13.66 7.08
N ARG A 176 -0.39 13.54 7.39
CA ARG A 176 0.68 14.23 6.66
C ARG A 176 1.88 13.32 6.49
N GLU A 177 2.41 13.27 5.28
CA GLU A 177 3.75 12.77 4.98
C GLU A 177 4.52 13.83 4.19
N SER A 178 5.80 13.99 4.49
CA SER A 178 6.68 14.92 3.81
C SER A 178 8.12 14.44 3.85
N TYR A 179 8.92 14.93 2.90
CA TYR A 179 10.31 14.55 2.72
C TYR A 179 10.50 13.07 2.34
N ASN A 180 11.58 12.43 2.69
CA ASN A 180 12.09 11.18 2.13
C ASN A 180 11.19 9.92 2.28
N VAL A 181 9.99 10.04 2.81
CA VAL A 181 9.09 8.90 3.09
C VAL A 181 7.65 9.26 2.70
N VAL A 182 7.43 9.56 1.43
CA VAL A 182 6.07 9.80 0.94
C VAL A 182 5.63 8.61 0.11
N THR A 183 4.50 8.00 0.50
CA THR A 183 3.97 6.85 -0.23
C THR A 183 3.61 7.22 -1.66
N THR A 184 4.03 6.37 -2.60
CA THR A 184 3.59 6.42 -4.01
C THR A 184 2.42 5.47 -4.24
N ASP A 185 2.03 4.69 -3.25
CA ASP A 185 0.98 3.70 -3.33
C ASP A 185 -0.41 4.33 -3.49
N THR A 186 -1.37 3.50 -3.84
CA THR A 186 -2.78 3.85 -3.81
C THR A 186 -3.22 4.17 -2.39
N ILE A 187 -4.14 5.13 -2.25
CA ILE A 187 -4.76 5.46 -0.97
C ILE A 187 -6.27 5.35 -1.12
N SER A 188 -6.87 4.60 -0.23
CA SER A 188 -8.30 4.40 -0.14
C SER A 188 -8.86 4.93 1.18
N VAL A 189 -10.15 5.24 1.20
CA VAL A 189 -10.87 5.75 2.35
C VAL A 189 -12.14 4.96 2.59
N PHE A 190 -12.49 4.84 3.86
CA PHE A 190 -13.77 4.32 4.34
C PHE A 190 -14.38 5.33 5.30
N GLY A 191 -15.66 5.60 5.16
CA GLY A 191 -16.51 6.32 6.10
C GLY A 191 -17.80 5.55 6.31
N ALA A 192 -18.33 5.55 7.53
CA ALA A 192 -19.56 4.84 7.83
C ALA A 192 -20.79 5.55 7.26
N THR A 193 -20.73 6.86 7.10
CA THR A 193 -21.85 7.72 6.71
C THR A 193 -21.65 8.29 5.31
N THR A 194 -22.70 8.22 4.49
CA THR A 194 -22.73 8.88 3.19
C THR A 194 -22.67 10.40 3.35
N GLY A 195 -21.79 11.06 2.59
CA GLY A 195 -21.62 12.51 2.64
C GLY A 195 -20.49 12.98 3.56
N ASP A 196 -19.87 12.10 4.37
CA ASP A 196 -18.64 12.44 5.09
C ASP A 196 -17.58 12.94 4.13
N SER A 197 -16.97 14.07 4.43
CA SER A 197 -16.12 14.80 3.51
C SER A 197 -14.64 14.71 3.87
N TRP A 198 -13.81 14.80 2.86
CA TRP A 198 -12.36 14.83 2.97
C TRP A 198 -11.74 15.79 1.96
N PHE A 199 -10.53 16.22 2.27
CA PHE A 199 -9.67 17.01 1.39
C PHE A 199 -8.33 16.30 1.23
N PHE A 200 -7.72 16.35 0.04
CA PHE A 200 -6.32 16.01 -0.10
C PHE A 200 -5.53 17.04 -0.89
N GLN A 201 -4.22 17.06 -0.62
CA GLN A 201 -3.22 17.81 -1.37
C GLN A 201 -1.95 16.98 -1.44
N TYR A 202 -1.30 16.97 -2.61
CA TYR A 202 0.06 16.44 -2.74
C TYR A 202 0.89 17.28 -3.69
N THR A 203 2.22 17.15 -3.58
CA THR A 203 3.23 17.74 -4.48
C THR A 203 4.09 16.62 -5.06
N THR A 204 4.57 16.79 -6.28
CA THR A 204 5.48 15.86 -6.98
C THR A 204 6.86 16.44 -7.11
#